data_a1c46c53ea0942e3f0b734d175788ad6
#
_entry.id   a1c46c53ea0942e3f0b734d175788ad6
#
_cell.length_a   1.000
_cell.length_b   1.000
_cell.length_c   1.000
_cell.angle_alpha   90.00
_cell.angle_beta   90.00
_cell.angle_gamma   90.00
#
_symmetry.space_group_name_H-M   'P 1'
#
loop_
_entity.id
_entity.type
_entity.pdbx_description
1 polymer ?
#
loop_
_entity_poly.entity_id
_entity_poly.type
_entity_poly.pdbx_seq_one_letter_code
_entity_poly.pdbx_strand_id
1 'polypeptide(L)'
;MKFSVLIPVYNTEQYLDECMNSILSQSFKDFEIILVDDGSTDNSGKLCDKYKDKYPNKITVIHQENQGLISARRVAIENAKGEYCVFVDSDDFAELILLEKINQCLNQIPDIDIVMYSYYYFADGNKKEHSKIANNGTVWNSGNKTELFKKLVFSGEIDAIWIKAIKTDLLVKDTIPYEKYQHKNMSEDLLQSLYPFTYANKIFYLDIPLYDYRYNNQSISRCFSKDSISAKNSLHVYQEIKNALPLWKIDEDDFIKHIDARWFNETMYIFFNSYENAKTKYDRKEILNFKWDSMLPNNNLFSFSKYANNDYCKIYDWWRKGSFMQIDCYFMKRKVYKKLRQIKGMVSK
;
A
#
# COMPACT_ATOMS: atom_id res chain seq x y z
N MET A 1 19.87 4.38 -19.71
CA MET A 1 19.26 4.96 -18.49
C MET A 1 19.01 3.85 -17.49
N LYS A 2 19.46 4.03 -16.24
CA LYS A 2 19.37 2.97 -15.24
C LYS A 2 18.00 2.95 -14.54
N PHE A 3 17.48 4.12 -14.18
CA PHE A 3 16.21 4.19 -13.44
C PHE A 3 15.19 5.13 -14.09
N SER A 4 13.91 4.75 -14.01
CA SER A 4 12.77 5.64 -14.13
C SER A 4 12.13 5.81 -12.76
N VAL A 5 12.10 7.04 -12.23
CA VAL A 5 11.39 7.37 -10.99
C VAL A 5 9.97 7.77 -11.36
N LEU A 6 8.99 6.99 -10.89
CA LEU A 6 7.58 7.10 -11.24
C LEU A 6 6.81 7.76 -10.10
N ILE A 7 6.20 8.92 -10.36
CA ILE A 7 5.53 9.73 -9.35
C ILE A 7 4.10 10.03 -9.81
N PRO A 8 3.10 9.27 -9.30
CA PRO A 8 1.69 9.62 -9.49
C PRO A 8 1.36 10.85 -8.66
N VAL A 9 0.62 11.78 -9.23
CA VAL A 9 0.28 13.08 -8.61
C VAL A 9 -1.24 13.25 -8.62
N TYR A 10 -1.83 13.51 -7.46
CA TYR A 10 -3.24 13.91 -7.34
C TYR A 10 -3.48 14.73 -6.09
N ASN A 11 -3.73 16.03 -6.24
CA ASN A 11 -4.02 16.97 -5.14
C ASN A 11 -2.97 16.95 -4.01
N THR A 12 -1.70 17.10 -4.36
CA THR A 12 -0.55 17.07 -3.45
C THR A 12 0.29 18.35 -3.52
N GLU A 13 -0.29 19.49 -3.91
CA GLU A 13 0.42 20.76 -4.10
C GLU A 13 1.32 21.17 -2.92
N GLN A 14 0.90 20.84 -1.69
CA GLN A 14 1.65 21.18 -0.47
C GLN A 14 2.88 20.29 -0.21
N TYR A 15 3.00 19.14 -0.87
CA TYR A 15 4.07 18.16 -0.65
C TYR A 15 4.99 17.99 -1.86
N LEU A 16 4.47 18.27 -3.07
CA LEU A 16 5.13 17.96 -4.32
C LEU A 16 6.52 18.60 -4.45
N ASP A 17 6.73 19.81 -3.93
CA ASP A 17 8.03 20.47 -3.98
C ASP A 17 9.08 19.71 -3.13
N GLU A 18 8.73 19.20 -1.97
CA GLU A 18 9.63 18.41 -1.13
C GLU A 18 9.94 17.04 -1.77
N CYS A 19 8.93 16.38 -2.29
CA CYS A 19 9.08 15.13 -3.06
C CYS A 19 10.06 15.34 -4.23
N MET A 20 9.80 16.31 -5.08
CA MET A 20 10.63 16.58 -6.27
C MET A 20 12.07 16.99 -5.91
N ASN A 21 12.26 17.79 -4.88
CA ASN A 21 13.60 18.19 -4.43
C ASN A 21 14.39 16.97 -3.94
N SER A 22 13.75 16.02 -3.25
CA SER A 22 14.40 14.78 -2.77
C SER A 22 14.90 13.92 -3.93
N ILE A 23 14.14 13.85 -5.03
CA ILE A 23 14.50 13.06 -6.21
C ILE A 23 15.53 13.80 -7.09
N LEU A 24 15.37 15.09 -7.32
CA LEU A 24 16.32 15.88 -8.11
C LEU A 24 17.70 15.94 -7.43
N SER A 25 17.76 15.84 -6.11
CA SER A 25 18.99 15.86 -5.30
C SER A 25 19.70 14.52 -5.26
N GLN A 26 19.13 13.41 -5.77
CA GLN A 26 19.75 12.09 -5.72
C GLN A 26 21.24 12.10 -6.10
N SER A 27 22.08 11.39 -5.32
CA SER A 27 23.53 11.28 -5.58
C SER A 27 23.83 10.57 -6.91
N PHE A 28 23.06 9.55 -7.27
CA PHE A 28 23.13 8.87 -8.58
C PHE A 28 22.40 9.70 -9.64
N LYS A 29 22.94 9.80 -10.89
CA LYS A 29 22.46 10.75 -11.89
C LYS A 29 21.81 10.14 -13.14
N ASP A 30 22.03 8.85 -13.42
CA ASP A 30 21.49 8.17 -14.60
C ASP A 30 20.04 7.70 -14.37
N PHE A 31 19.12 8.67 -14.28
CA PHE A 31 17.67 8.44 -14.12
C PHE A 31 16.83 9.53 -14.80
N GLU A 32 15.60 9.20 -15.10
CA GLU A 32 14.52 10.12 -15.47
C GLU A 32 13.43 10.16 -14.39
N ILE A 33 12.55 11.15 -14.48
CA ILE A 33 11.37 11.31 -13.64
C ILE A 33 10.15 11.33 -14.55
N ILE A 34 9.13 10.55 -14.21
CA ILE A 34 7.84 10.55 -14.89
C ILE A 34 6.78 10.96 -13.88
N LEU A 35 6.21 12.15 -14.09
CA LEU A 35 5.10 12.69 -13.32
C LEU A 35 3.80 12.38 -14.08
N VAL A 36 2.85 11.74 -13.44
CA VAL A 36 1.51 11.53 -13.99
C VAL A 36 0.51 12.26 -13.11
N ASP A 37 0.04 13.39 -13.58
CA ASP A 37 -1.04 14.16 -12.94
C ASP A 37 -2.39 13.53 -13.29
N ASP A 38 -2.99 12.87 -12.32
CA ASP A 38 -4.25 12.13 -12.43
C ASP A 38 -5.46 13.07 -12.25
N GLY A 39 -5.47 14.20 -12.97
CA GLY A 39 -6.58 15.15 -12.98
C GLY A 39 -6.69 15.95 -11.68
N SER A 40 -5.57 16.47 -11.16
CA SER A 40 -5.57 17.30 -9.96
C SER A 40 -6.43 18.55 -10.12
N THR A 41 -7.14 18.92 -9.06
CA THR A 41 -8.00 20.10 -8.99
C THR A 41 -7.35 21.27 -8.23
N ASP A 42 -6.22 21.03 -7.58
CA ASP A 42 -5.36 22.03 -6.95
C ASP A 42 -4.24 22.50 -7.92
N ASN A 43 -3.16 23.10 -7.40
CA ASN A 43 -2.05 23.56 -8.26
C ASN A 43 -1.02 22.46 -8.59
N SER A 44 -1.25 21.20 -8.24
CA SER A 44 -0.29 20.11 -8.49
C SER A 44 0.09 19.97 -9.95
N GLY A 45 -0.89 19.99 -10.88
CA GLY A 45 -0.62 19.92 -12.32
C GLY A 45 0.26 21.06 -12.82
N LYS A 46 0.01 22.31 -12.38
CA LYS A 46 0.86 23.46 -12.72
C LYS A 46 2.27 23.35 -12.14
N LEU A 47 2.43 22.71 -10.98
CA LEU A 47 3.75 22.47 -10.41
C LEU A 47 4.50 21.41 -11.22
N CYS A 48 3.84 20.38 -11.70
CA CYS A 48 4.43 19.39 -12.63
C CYS A 48 4.99 20.09 -13.87
N ASP A 49 4.22 20.99 -14.51
CA ASP A 49 4.65 21.73 -15.69
C ASP A 49 5.87 22.63 -15.41
N LYS A 50 5.89 23.33 -14.28
CA LYS A 50 7.06 24.12 -13.87
C LYS A 50 8.32 23.27 -13.72
N TYR A 51 8.22 22.06 -13.17
CA TYR A 51 9.35 21.16 -13.07
C TYR A 51 9.78 20.66 -14.44
N LYS A 52 8.84 20.35 -15.35
CA LYS A 52 9.14 19.97 -16.72
C LYS A 52 9.87 21.09 -17.46
N ASP A 53 9.40 22.34 -17.37
CA ASP A 53 10.04 23.50 -18.02
C ASP A 53 11.47 23.73 -17.51
N LYS A 54 11.69 23.51 -16.19
CA LYS A 54 13.01 23.68 -15.58
C LYS A 54 13.98 22.54 -15.91
N TYR A 55 13.47 21.32 -16.11
CA TYR A 55 14.28 20.11 -16.35
C TYR A 55 13.76 19.31 -17.57
N PRO A 56 13.69 19.91 -18.78
CA PRO A 56 13.01 19.33 -19.95
C PRO A 56 13.59 18.01 -20.44
N ASN A 57 14.89 17.77 -20.19
CA ASN A 57 15.57 16.55 -20.59
C ASN A 57 15.52 15.44 -19.54
N LYS A 58 14.96 15.72 -18.37
CA LYS A 58 14.97 14.78 -17.23
C LYS A 58 13.57 14.41 -16.76
N ILE A 59 12.60 15.28 -16.98
CA ILE A 59 11.23 15.12 -16.49
C ILE A 59 10.27 14.97 -17.67
N THR A 60 9.45 13.95 -17.61
CA THR A 60 8.27 13.79 -18.47
C THR A 60 7.02 14.03 -17.60
N VAL A 61 6.09 14.85 -18.08
CA VAL A 61 4.79 15.07 -17.44
C VAL A 61 3.69 14.55 -18.36
N ILE A 62 2.76 13.85 -17.78
CA ILE A 62 1.56 13.34 -18.44
C ILE A 62 0.36 13.78 -17.61
N HIS A 63 -0.59 14.48 -18.24
CA HIS A 63 -1.87 14.82 -17.63
C HIS A 63 -2.94 13.86 -18.15
N GLN A 64 -3.76 13.34 -17.23
CA GLN A 64 -4.91 12.49 -17.58
C GLN A 64 -6.14 12.93 -16.79
N GLU A 65 -7.33 12.53 -17.25
CA GLU A 65 -8.53 12.58 -16.42
C GLU A 65 -8.35 11.61 -15.22
N ASN A 66 -8.93 11.96 -14.07
CA ASN A 66 -8.78 11.13 -12.87
C ASN A 66 -9.31 9.71 -13.11
N GLN A 67 -8.43 8.72 -13.03
CA GLN A 67 -8.71 7.30 -13.17
C GLN A 67 -8.20 6.49 -11.97
N GLY A 68 -7.61 7.16 -10.99
CA GLY A 68 -7.08 6.57 -9.75
C GLY A 68 -5.62 6.14 -9.84
N LEU A 69 -5.05 5.90 -8.66
CA LEU A 69 -3.62 5.66 -8.45
C LEU A 69 -3.05 4.50 -9.30
N ILE A 70 -3.81 3.41 -9.45
CA ILE A 70 -3.40 2.26 -10.28
C ILE A 70 -3.19 2.71 -11.74
N SER A 71 -4.13 3.47 -12.30
CA SER A 71 -4.05 3.97 -13.67
C SER A 71 -2.85 4.90 -13.85
N ALA A 72 -2.67 5.86 -12.94
CA ALA A 72 -1.55 6.80 -13.00
C ALA A 72 -0.19 6.07 -12.97
N ARG A 73 -0.03 5.05 -12.10
CA ARG A 73 1.18 4.23 -12.07
C ARG A 73 1.37 3.41 -13.34
N ARG A 74 0.30 2.85 -13.94
CA ARG A 74 0.38 2.10 -15.21
C ARG A 74 0.84 3.00 -16.35
N VAL A 75 0.27 4.19 -16.48
CA VAL A 75 0.70 5.19 -17.48
C VAL A 75 2.17 5.58 -17.28
N ALA A 76 2.62 5.73 -16.02
CA ALA A 76 4.03 5.99 -15.73
C ALA A 76 4.94 4.84 -16.19
N ILE A 77 4.56 3.58 -15.93
CA ILE A 77 5.30 2.38 -16.34
C ILE A 77 5.41 2.31 -17.87
N GLU A 78 4.33 2.57 -18.60
CA GLU A 78 4.30 2.52 -20.07
C GLU A 78 5.24 3.54 -20.73
N ASN A 79 5.56 4.63 -20.02
CA ASN A 79 6.46 5.67 -20.49
C ASN A 79 7.89 5.53 -19.94
N ALA A 80 8.17 4.55 -19.09
CA ALA A 80 9.47 4.32 -18.48
C ALA A 80 10.49 3.80 -19.49
N LYS A 81 11.70 4.39 -19.47
CA LYS A 81 12.85 4.00 -20.33
C LYS A 81 14.00 3.43 -19.54
N GLY A 82 13.96 3.55 -18.21
CA GLY A 82 14.96 2.99 -17.30
C GLY A 82 14.88 1.46 -17.23
N GLU A 83 16.00 0.84 -16.94
CA GLU A 83 16.08 -0.61 -16.73
C GLU A 83 15.24 -1.04 -15.51
N TYR A 84 15.15 -0.17 -14.50
CA TYR A 84 14.35 -0.37 -13.29
C TYR A 84 13.43 0.82 -13.03
N CYS A 85 12.21 0.53 -12.60
CA CYS A 85 11.25 1.52 -12.08
C CYS A 85 11.36 1.61 -10.56
N VAL A 86 11.38 2.85 -10.05
CA VAL A 86 11.32 3.17 -8.61
C VAL A 86 10.08 4.04 -8.41
N PHE A 87 9.19 3.62 -7.49
CA PHE A 87 7.95 4.34 -7.23
C PHE A 87 8.13 5.30 -6.05
N VAL A 88 7.62 6.52 -6.19
CA VAL A 88 7.60 7.52 -5.12
C VAL A 88 6.24 8.18 -5.12
N ASP A 89 5.52 8.11 -3.99
CA ASP A 89 4.25 8.80 -3.86
C ASP A 89 4.49 10.30 -3.65
N SER A 90 3.68 11.15 -4.28
CA SER A 90 3.92 12.60 -4.36
C SER A 90 3.77 13.35 -3.04
N ASP A 91 3.24 12.72 -2.00
CA ASP A 91 3.17 13.26 -0.63
C ASP A 91 4.32 12.76 0.28
N ASP A 92 5.22 11.93 -0.24
CA ASP A 92 6.39 11.37 0.43
C ASP A 92 7.70 11.94 -0.11
N PHE A 93 8.84 11.46 0.39
CA PHE A 93 10.16 11.83 -0.11
C PHE A 93 11.19 10.71 0.09
N ALA A 94 12.29 10.79 -0.64
CA ALA A 94 13.32 9.75 -0.66
C ALA A 94 14.64 10.25 -0.05
N GLU A 95 15.40 9.33 0.56
CA GLU A 95 16.76 9.61 1.01
C GLU A 95 17.70 9.91 -0.16
N LEU A 96 18.63 10.84 0.01
CA LEU A 96 19.60 11.31 -0.99
C LEU A 96 20.33 10.18 -1.74
N ILE A 97 20.52 9.05 -1.08
CA ILE A 97 21.32 7.92 -1.55
C ILE A 97 20.47 6.74 -2.06
N LEU A 98 19.14 6.90 -2.21
CA LEU A 98 18.24 5.83 -2.61
C LEU A 98 18.72 5.14 -3.89
N LEU A 99 18.83 5.89 -4.98
CA LEU A 99 19.20 5.33 -6.29
C LEU A 99 20.64 4.81 -6.31
N GLU A 100 21.55 5.45 -5.57
CA GLU A 100 22.92 5.00 -5.45
C GLU A 100 23.01 3.64 -4.75
N LYS A 101 22.29 3.44 -3.64
CA LYS A 101 22.31 2.18 -2.90
C LYS A 101 21.68 1.04 -3.71
N ILE A 102 20.60 1.31 -4.41
CA ILE A 102 20.01 0.32 -5.33
C ILE A 102 21.02 -0.05 -6.42
N ASN A 103 21.65 0.95 -7.08
CA ASN A 103 22.65 0.69 -8.12
C ASN A 103 23.85 -0.10 -7.62
N GLN A 104 24.32 0.16 -6.39
CA GLN A 104 25.41 -0.62 -5.77
C GLN A 104 25.01 -2.10 -5.65
N CYS A 105 23.79 -2.41 -5.18
CA CYS A 105 23.30 -3.79 -5.11
C CYS A 105 23.23 -4.45 -6.49
N LEU A 106 22.70 -3.75 -7.50
CA LEU A 106 22.58 -4.27 -8.87
C LEU A 106 23.94 -4.55 -9.52
N ASN A 107 24.96 -3.79 -9.18
CA ASN A 107 26.33 -4.01 -9.69
C ASN A 107 27.06 -5.15 -8.97
N GLN A 108 26.75 -5.40 -7.69
CA GLN A 108 27.41 -6.43 -6.89
C GLN A 108 26.80 -7.82 -7.08
N ILE A 109 25.48 -7.87 -7.37
CA ILE A 109 24.72 -9.11 -7.47
C ILE A 109 24.06 -9.15 -8.83
N PRO A 110 24.44 -10.09 -9.71
CA PRO A 110 23.88 -10.19 -11.06
C PRO A 110 22.42 -10.67 -11.03
N ASP A 111 21.67 -10.27 -12.05
CA ASP A 111 20.34 -10.79 -12.37
C ASP A 111 19.28 -10.56 -11.27
N ILE A 112 19.38 -9.46 -10.49
CA ILE A 112 18.33 -9.06 -9.58
C ILE A 112 17.17 -8.49 -10.41
N ASP A 113 15.96 -8.99 -10.16
CA ASP A 113 14.75 -8.47 -10.79
C ASP A 113 14.05 -7.43 -9.89
N ILE A 114 14.17 -7.56 -8.55
CA ILE A 114 13.59 -6.64 -7.58
C ILE A 114 14.59 -6.39 -6.44
N VAL A 115 14.87 -5.11 -6.16
CA VAL A 115 15.52 -4.69 -4.91
C VAL A 115 14.45 -4.13 -3.98
N MET A 116 14.27 -4.75 -2.82
CA MET A 116 13.44 -4.20 -1.75
C MET A 116 14.30 -3.47 -0.73
N TYR A 117 13.78 -2.42 -0.11
CA TYR A 117 14.49 -1.64 0.91
C TYR A 117 13.56 -1.24 2.05
N SER A 118 14.16 -0.79 3.16
CA SER A 118 13.45 -0.31 4.34
C SER A 118 13.06 1.17 4.20
N TYR A 119 12.28 1.69 5.13
CA TYR A 119 11.81 3.07 5.15
C TYR A 119 11.70 3.64 6.55
N TYR A 120 11.61 4.96 6.65
CA TYR A 120 11.26 5.67 7.86
C TYR A 120 9.77 6.06 7.86
N TYR A 121 9.13 6.02 9.01
CA TYR A 121 7.92 6.79 9.24
C TYR A 121 8.31 8.23 9.58
N PHE A 122 7.77 9.18 8.83
CA PHE A 122 7.98 10.59 9.08
C PHE A 122 6.72 11.23 9.66
N ALA A 123 6.77 11.63 10.94
CA ALA A 123 5.67 12.27 11.65
C ALA A 123 6.20 13.36 12.59
N ASP A 124 5.50 14.50 12.67
CA ASP A 124 5.84 15.61 13.56
C ASP A 124 7.31 16.09 13.42
N GLY A 125 7.84 16.09 12.19
CA GLY A 125 9.22 16.47 11.90
C GLY A 125 10.28 15.44 12.32
N ASN A 126 9.87 14.24 12.75
CA ASN A 126 10.78 13.20 13.22
C ASN A 126 10.67 11.92 12.38
N LYS A 127 11.82 11.27 12.15
CA LYS A 127 11.91 9.96 11.53
C LYS A 127 11.86 8.86 12.59
N LYS A 128 11.04 7.84 12.34
CA LYS A 128 10.99 6.60 13.12
C LYS A 128 11.26 5.43 12.19
N GLU A 129 12.24 4.62 12.53
CA GLU A 129 12.60 3.45 11.72
C GLU A 129 11.45 2.45 11.65
N HIS A 130 11.23 1.89 10.47
CA HIS A 130 10.29 0.80 10.28
C HIS A 130 10.90 -0.53 10.72
N SER A 131 10.03 -1.47 11.12
CA SER A 131 10.44 -2.83 11.47
C SER A 131 11.13 -3.52 10.29
N LYS A 132 12.18 -4.29 10.58
CA LYS A 132 12.90 -5.08 9.58
C LYS A 132 12.00 -6.12 8.93
N ILE A 133 12.03 -6.17 7.61
CA ILE A 133 11.33 -7.19 6.82
C ILE A 133 12.09 -8.53 6.88
N ALA A 134 13.42 -8.46 6.78
CA ALA A 134 14.33 -9.60 6.79
C ALA A 134 15.74 -9.15 7.24
N ASN A 135 16.70 -10.07 7.26
CA ASN A 135 18.09 -9.69 7.44
C ASN A 135 18.64 -9.02 6.17
N ASN A 136 19.55 -8.07 6.36
CA ASN A 136 20.23 -7.43 5.24
C ASN A 136 20.92 -8.46 4.34
N GLY A 137 20.75 -8.32 3.04
CA GLY A 137 21.31 -9.26 2.07
C GLY A 137 20.46 -10.52 1.83
N THR A 138 19.27 -10.63 2.41
CA THR A 138 18.36 -11.75 2.11
C THR A 138 18.02 -11.78 0.63
N VAL A 139 18.13 -12.98 0.04
CA VAL A 139 17.78 -13.24 -1.36
C VAL A 139 16.65 -14.26 -1.44
N TRP A 140 15.60 -13.92 -2.16
CA TRP A 140 14.56 -14.87 -2.52
C TRP A 140 14.68 -15.23 -4.01
N ASN A 141 14.54 -16.51 -4.28
CA ASN A 141 14.57 -17.08 -5.63
C ASN A 141 13.55 -18.22 -5.74
N SER A 142 13.52 -18.94 -6.83
CA SER A 142 12.56 -20.04 -7.07
C SER A 142 12.55 -21.11 -5.98
N GLY A 143 13.63 -21.27 -5.21
CA GLY A 143 13.74 -22.28 -4.15
C GLY A 143 13.17 -21.87 -2.79
N ASN A 144 13.00 -20.57 -2.51
CA ASN A 144 12.58 -20.06 -1.21
C ASN A 144 11.51 -18.95 -1.23
N LYS A 145 10.88 -18.69 -2.39
CA LYS A 145 9.86 -17.63 -2.53
C LYS A 145 8.57 -17.88 -1.74
N THR A 146 8.31 -19.11 -1.30
CA THR A 146 7.13 -19.42 -0.48
C THR A 146 7.05 -18.55 0.77
N GLU A 147 8.19 -18.31 1.44
CA GLU A 147 8.22 -17.43 2.62
C GLU A 147 7.94 -15.97 2.26
N LEU A 148 8.38 -15.52 1.08
CA LEU A 148 8.08 -14.19 0.57
C LEU A 148 6.59 -14.04 0.28
N PHE A 149 5.95 -15.03 -0.34
CA PHE A 149 4.51 -15.02 -0.61
C PHE A 149 3.68 -15.02 0.67
N LYS A 150 4.12 -15.73 1.71
CA LYS A 150 3.48 -15.64 3.03
C LYS A 150 3.57 -14.23 3.61
N LYS A 151 4.73 -13.59 3.55
CA LYS A 151 4.89 -12.19 3.98
C LYS A 151 4.01 -11.24 3.19
N LEU A 152 3.97 -11.39 1.87
CA LEU A 152 3.15 -10.56 0.98
C LEU A 152 1.66 -10.68 1.33
N VAL A 153 1.18 -11.89 1.56
CA VAL A 153 -0.26 -12.15 1.67
C VAL A 153 -0.76 -12.15 3.12
N PHE A 154 0.06 -12.52 4.12
CA PHE A 154 -0.42 -12.67 5.49
C PHE A 154 -0.16 -11.44 6.36
N SER A 155 1.00 -10.78 6.22
CA SER A 155 1.39 -9.70 7.12
C SER A 155 1.18 -8.30 6.55
N GLY A 156 1.21 -8.15 5.22
CA GLY A 156 1.22 -6.83 4.57
C GLY A 156 2.52 -6.03 4.75
N GLU A 157 3.57 -6.67 5.31
CA GLU A 157 4.85 -5.99 5.59
C GLU A 157 5.58 -5.54 4.32
N ILE A 158 5.30 -6.20 3.19
CA ILE A 158 5.97 -5.96 1.92
C ILE A 158 5.00 -5.55 0.80
N ASP A 159 3.79 -5.13 1.14
CA ASP A 159 2.78 -4.75 0.17
C ASP A 159 3.19 -3.48 -0.59
N ALA A 160 3.70 -2.47 0.11
CA ALA A 160 4.00 -1.15 -0.43
C ALA A 160 4.91 -1.22 -1.66
N ILE A 161 4.45 -0.70 -2.80
CA ILE A 161 5.23 -0.72 -4.04
C ILE A 161 6.43 0.24 -4.00
N TRP A 162 6.32 1.31 -3.22
CA TRP A 162 7.36 2.34 -3.08
C TRP A 162 8.58 1.91 -2.25
N ILE A 163 8.58 0.71 -1.64
CA ILE A 163 9.80 0.10 -1.07
C ILE A 163 10.55 -0.78 -2.07
N LYS A 164 10.29 -0.66 -3.35
CA LYS A 164 10.80 -1.57 -4.38
C LYS A 164 11.37 -0.81 -5.57
N ALA A 165 12.53 -1.26 -6.04
CA ALA A 165 12.99 -1.02 -7.40
C ALA A 165 12.73 -2.30 -8.20
N ILE A 166 11.92 -2.22 -9.23
CA ILE A 166 11.42 -3.36 -10.01
C ILE A 166 11.94 -3.24 -11.43
N LYS A 167 12.46 -4.31 -11.99
CA LYS A 167 12.88 -4.36 -13.39
C LYS A 167 11.71 -4.01 -14.30
N THR A 168 11.91 -3.05 -15.18
CA THR A 168 10.85 -2.49 -16.03
C THR A 168 10.14 -3.56 -16.87
N ASP A 169 10.90 -4.53 -17.39
CA ASP A 169 10.37 -5.65 -18.15
C ASP A 169 9.31 -6.47 -17.39
N LEU A 170 9.43 -6.63 -16.07
CA LEU A 170 8.42 -7.32 -15.27
C LEU A 170 7.13 -6.53 -15.17
N LEU A 171 7.23 -5.22 -15.06
CA LEU A 171 6.07 -4.33 -14.95
C LEU A 171 5.32 -4.20 -16.29
N VAL A 172 6.06 -4.15 -17.40
CA VAL A 172 5.47 -4.07 -18.75
C VAL A 172 4.78 -5.37 -19.16
N LYS A 173 5.33 -6.52 -18.74
CA LYS A 173 4.75 -7.86 -19.02
C LYS A 173 3.60 -8.23 -18.10
N ASP A 174 3.26 -7.40 -17.12
CA ASP A 174 2.18 -7.65 -16.19
C ASP A 174 0.82 -7.70 -16.90
N THR A 175 0.14 -8.85 -16.77
CA THR A 175 -1.10 -9.18 -17.45
C THR A 175 -2.35 -9.01 -16.59
N ILE A 176 -2.22 -8.47 -15.38
CA ILE A 176 -3.38 -8.16 -14.54
C ILE A 176 -4.25 -7.12 -15.27
N PRO A 177 -5.57 -7.34 -15.39
CA PRO A 177 -6.46 -6.44 -16.12
C PRO A 177 -6.79 -5.20 -15.29
N TYR A 178 -5.82 -4.31 -15.13
CA TYR A 178 -5.89 -3.14 -14.25
C TYR A 178 -7.01 -2.16 -14.59
N GLU A 179 -7.48 -2.14 -15.85
CA GLU A 179 -8.63 -1.33 -16.28
C GLU A 179 -9.93 -1.67 -15.53
N LYS A 180 -10.04 -2.89 -14.97
CA LYS A 180 -11.17 -3.32 -14.13
C LYS A 180 -11.08 -2.76 -12.70
N TYR A 181 -9.93 -2.22 -12.33
CA TYR A 181 -9.62 -1.82 -10.95
C TYR A 181 -9.40 -0.32 -10.81
N GLN A 182 -9.76 0.46 -11.82
CA GLN A 182 -9.77 1.92 -11.74
C GLN A 182 -10.58 2.39 -10.53
N HIS A 183 -10.09 3.41 -9.82
CA HIS A 183 -10.66 3.95 -8.59
C HIS A 183 -10.76 2.94 -7.42
N LYS A 184 -10.12 1.77 -7.49
CA LYS A 184 -10.00 0.81 -6.40
C LYS A 184 -8.75 1.11 -5.58
N ASN A 185 -8.88 1.98 -4.59
CA ASN A 185 -7.76 2.57 -3.85
C ASN A 185 -7.40 1.78 -2.57
N MET A 186 -7.76 0.49 -2.48
CA MET A 186 -7.40 -0.35 -1.34
C MET A 186 -6.63 -1.58 -1.80
N SER A 187 -5.49 -1.80 -1.14
CA SER A 187 -4.55 -2.89 -1.45
C SER A 187 -4.02 -2.83 -2.90
N GLU A 188 -4.00 -1.64 -3.50
CA GLU A 188 -3.50 -1.39 -4.85
C GLU A 188 -2.00 -1.71 -4.97
N ASP A 189 -1.24 -1.44 -3.92
CA ASP A 189 0.18 -1.77 -3.84
C ASP A 189 0.41 -3.28 -3.87
N LEU A 190 -0.40 -4.04 -3.11
CA LEU A 190 -0.38 -5.50 -3.12
C LEU A 190 -0.74 -6.03 -4.51
N LEU A 191 -1.80 -5.50 -5.12
CA LEU A 191 -2.23 -5.91 -6.47
C LEU A 191 -1.10 -5.72 -7.48
N GLN A 192 -0.47 -4.54 -7.49
CA GLN A 192 0.62 -4.21 -8.42
C GLN A 192 1.94 -4.94 -8.10
N SER A 193 2.06 -5.52 -6.90
CA SER A 193 3.21 -6.35 -6.51
C SER A 193 3.03 -7.83 -6.88
N LEU A 194 1.80 -8.31 -7.13
CA LEU A 194 1.53 -9.75 -7.35
C LEU A 194 2.29 -10.31 -8.55
N TYR A 195 2.16 -9.68 -9.73
CA TYR A 195 2.82 -10.15 -10.94
C TYR A 195 4.36 -10.07 -10.80
N PRO A 196 4.96 -8.95 -10.42
CA PRO A 196 6.40 -8.87 -10.25
C PRO A 196 6.95 -9.91 -9.26
N PHE A 197 6.32 -10.09 -8.10
CA PHE A 197 6.77 -11.11 -7.15
C PHE A 197 6.59 -12.54 -7.67
N THR A 198 5.54 -12.81 -8.41
CA THR A 198 5.29 -14.13 -8.99
C THR A 198 6.40 -14.51 -9.97
N TYR A 199 6.77 -13.59 -10.86
CA TYR A 199 7.64 -13.88 -12.01
C TYR A 199 9.10 -13.46 -11.81
N ALA A 200 9.45 -12.68 -10.80
CA ALA A 200 10.85 -12.37 -10.50
C ALA A 200 11.63 -13.65 -10.21
N ASN A 201 12.83 -13.79 -10.78
CA ASN A 201 13.73 -14.91 -10.50
C ASN A 201 14.59 -14.64 -9.26
N LYS A 202 14.94 -13.39 -9.02
CA LYS A 202 15.79 -12.99 -7.89
C LYS A 202 15.31 -11.68 -7.28
N ILE A 203 15.01 -11.73 -5.99
CA ILE A 203 14.58 -10.58 -5.18
C ILE A 203 15.60 -10.41 -4.06
N PHE A 204 16.13 -9.21 -3.91
CA PHE A 204 17.13 -8.87 -2.91
C PHE A 204 16.57 -7.88 -1.89
N TYR A 205 16.86 -8.05 -0.62
CA TYR A 205 16.47 -7.12 0.43
C TYR A 205 17.68 -6.37 0.99
N LEU A 206 17.58 -5.04 0.94
CA LEU A 206 18.53 -4.09 1.48
C LEU A 206 17.95 -3.48 2.77
N ASP A 207 18.49 -3.85 3.93
CA ASP A 207 18.04 -3.35 5.24
C ASP A 207 18.61 -1.95 5.52
N ILE A 208 18.32 -1.01 4.62
CA ILE A 208 18.65 0.41 4.76
C ILE A 208 17.37 1.19 4.53
N PRO A 209 16.95 2.08 5.45
CA PRO A 209 15.82 2.96 5.23
C PRO A 209 16.20 4.01 4.18
N LEU A 210 15.54 3.96 3.02
CA LEU A 210 15.84 4.80 1.86
C LEU A 210 14.65 5.65 1.41
N TYR A 211 13.53 5.54 2.11
CA TYR A 211 12.28 6.21 1.80
C TYR A 211 11.68 6.78 3.08
N ASP A 212 11.06 7.94 2.99
CA ASP A 212 10.41 8.64 4.11
C ASP A 212 8.90 8.68 3.87
N TYR A 213 8.18 7.73 4.50
CA TYR A 213 6.73 7.65 4.45
C TYR A 213 6.09 8.66 5.40
N ARG A 214 5.44 9.67 4.84
CA ARG A 214 4.82 10.77 5.59
C ARG A 214 3.53 10.33 6.29
N TYR A 215 3.41 10.66 7.55
CA TYR A 215 2.15 10.53 8.27
C TYR A 215 1.21 11.66 7.84
N ASN A 216 0.23 11.33 7.01
CA ASN A 216 -0.81 12.26 6.55
C ASN A 216 -2.18 11.80 7.05
N ASN A 217 -2.86 12.66 7.87
CA ASN A 217 -4.20 12.37 8.38
C ASN A 217 -5.28 12.36 7.29
N GLN A 218 -5.01 12.96 6.13
CA GLN A 218 -5.92 13.01 4.98
C GLN A 218 -5.70 11.84 4.02
N SER A 219 -4.74 10.95 4.30
CA SER A 219 -4.49 9.76 3.49
C SER A 219 -5.75 8.90 3.33
N ILE A 220 -5.96 8.39 2.13
CA ILE A 220 -7.09 7.49 1.77
C ILE A 220 -7.19 6.31 2.74
N SER A 221 -6.07 5.76 3.17
CA SER A 221 -6.02 4.63 4.11
C SER A 221 -6.56 4.97 5.50
N ARG A 222 -6.52 6.25 5.92
CA ARG A 222 -6.90 6.72 7.26
C ARG A 222 -8.26 7.42 7.33
N CYS A 223 -8.84 7.76 6.20
CA CYS A 223 -10.16 8.39 6.15
C CYS A 223 -11.27 7.33 6.27
N PHE A 224 -11.93 7.24 7.41
CA PHE A 224 -13.03 6.31 7.67
C PHE A 224 -14.35 7.07 7.85
N SER A 225 -15.21 6.96 6.86
CA SER A 225 -16.58 7.48 6.88
C SER A 225 -17.53 6.45 6.30
N LYS A 226 -18.83 6.62 6.50
CA LYS A 226 -19.87 5.75 5.87
C LYS A 226 -19.72 5.72 4.34
N ASP A 227 -19.38 6.86 3.75
CA ASP A 227 -19.28 7.03 2.29
C ASP A 227 -18.02 6.36 1.71
N SER A 228 -16.99 6.18 2.52
CA SER A 228 -15.73 5.55 2.12
C SER A 228 -15.72 4.01 2.24
N ILE A 229 -16.74 3.39 2.86
CA ILE A 229 -16.74 1.94 3.12
C ILE A 229 -16.63 1.14 1.81
N SER A 230 -17.48 1.44 0.82
CA SER A 230 -17.49 0.71 -0.45
C SER A 230 -16.17 0.89 -1.24
N ALA A 231 -15.56 2.08 -1.17
CA ALA A 231 -14.28 2.37 -1.81
C ALA A 231 -13.11 1.58 -1.19
N LYS A 232 -13.27 1.11 0.05
CA LYS A 232 -12.26 0.31 0.77
C LYS A 232 -12.38 -1.20 0.54
N ASN A 233 -13.24 -1.62 -0.38
CA ASN A 233 -13.38 -3.04 -0.71
C ASN A 233 -12.20 -3.54 -1.55
N SER A 234 -11.40 -4.43 -1.00
CA SER A 234 -10.21 -5.06 -1.63
C SER A 234 -10.48 -6.49 -2.15
N LEU A 235 -11.73 -6.90 -2.26
CA LEU A 235 -12.09 -8.28 -2.67
C LEU A 235 -11.54 -8.65 -4.06
N HIS A 236 -11.36 -7.68 -4.95
CA HIS A 236 -10.74 -7.88 -6.25
C HIS A 236 -9.27 -8.36 -6.13
N VAL A 237 -8.52 -7.83 -5.16
CA VAL A 237 -7.14 -8.25 -4.91
C VAL A 237 -7.09 -9.68 -4.39
N TYR A 238 -8.02 -10.04 -3.50
CA TYR A 238 -8.18 -11.42 -3.04
C TYR A 238 -8.37 -12.38 -4.22
N GLN A 239 -9.20 -12.01 -5.21
CA GLN A 239 -9.41 -12.86 -6.39
C GLN A 239 -8.15 -13.01 -7.23
N GLU A 240 -7.37 -11.95 -7.43
CA GLU A 240 -6.10 -12.03 -8.16
C GLU A 240 -5.05 -12.86 -7.42
N ILE A 241 -5.01 -12.81 -6.08
CA ILE A 241 -4.16 -13.70 -5.30
C ILE A 241 -4.55 -15.17 -5.54
N LYS A 242 -5.85 -15.49 -5.51
CA LYS A 242 -6.32 -16.87 -5.80
C LYS A 242 -5.90 -17.33 -7.19
N ASN A 243 -5.94 -16.45 -8.20
CA ASN A 243 -5.47 -16.75 -9.54
C ASN A 243 -3.95 -17.03 -9.59
N ALA A 244 -3.17 -16.43 -8.70
CA ALA A 244 -1.72 -16.61 -8.62
C ALA A 244 -1.30 -17.88 -7.83
N LEU A 245 -2.13 -18.41 -6.93
CA LEU A 245 -1.78 -19.54 -6.06
C LEU A 245 -1.23 -20.77 -6.79
N PRO A 246 -1.81 -21.23 -7.90
CA PRO A 246 -1.29 -22.38 -8.63
C PRO A 246 0.16 -22.18 -9.11
N LEU A 247 0.53 -20.92 -9.42
CA LEU A 247 1.88 -20.58 -9.86
C LEU A 247 2.91 -20.61 -8.73
N TRP A 248 2.44 -20.41 -7.49
CA TRP A 248 3.31 -20.34 -6.31
C TRP A 248 3.64 -21.71 -5.72
N LYS A 249 2.97 -22.78 -6.16
CA LYS A 249 3.17 -24.18 -5.70
C LYS A 249 3.05 -24.31 -4.18
N ILE A 250 2.07 -23.67 -3.59
CA ILE A 250 1.80 -23.65 -2.14
C ILE A 250 0.65 -24.61 -1.87
N ASP A 251 0.64 -25.24 -0.67
CA ASP A 251 -0.52 -25.95 -0.17
C ASP A 251 -1.71 -24.98 -0.05
N GLU A 252 -2.68 -25.17 -0.92
CA GLU A 252 -3.76 -24.20 -1.13
C GLU A 252 -4.69 -24.11 0.08
N ASP A 253 -4.99 -25.21 0.76
CA ASP A 253 -6.04 -25.24 1.80
C ASP A 253 -5.69 -24.38 3.02
N ASP A 254 -4.49 -24.54 3.56
CA ASP A 254 -4.07 -23.76 4.73
C ASP A 254 -3.79 -22.29 4.37
N PHE A 255 -3.22 -22.07 3.19
CA PHE A 255 -2.94 -20.74 2.68
C PHE A 255 -4.22 -19.94 2.43
N ILE A 256 -5.25 -20.55 1.84
CA ILE A 256 -6.57 -19.93 1.62
C ILE A 256 -7.21 -19.52 2.94
N LYS A 257 -7.14 -20.36 3.99
CA LYS A 257 -7.67 -20.00 5.31
C LYS A 257 -6.98 -18.76 5.92
N HIS A 258 -5.68 -18.63 5.73
CA HIS A 258 -4.96 -17.43 6.17
C HIS A 258 -5.35 -16.19 5.37
N ILE A 259 -5.53 -16.33 4.06
CA ILE A 259 -6.01 -15.23 3.20
C ILE A 259 -7.43 -14.84 3.63
N ASP A 260 -8.33 -15.79 3.79
CA ASP A 260 -9.71 -15.54 4.22
C ASP A 260 -9.74 -14.79 5.55
N ALA A 261 -8.88 -15.19 6.50
CA ALA A 261 -8.75 -14.52 7.80
C ALA A 261 -8.20 -13.08 7.66
N ARG A 262 -7.22 -12.85 6.78
CA ARG A 262 -6.70 -11.49 6.51
C ARG A 262 -7.81 -10.59 5.98
N TRP A 263 -8.51 -11.00 4.93
CA TRP A 263 -9.59 -10.20 4.33
C TRP A 263 -10.76 -9.97 5.29
N PHE A 264 -11.09 -10.96 6.09
CA PHE A 264 -12.04 -10.80 7.19
C PHE A 264 -11.56 -9.73 8.18
N ASN A 265 -10.32 -9.81 8.63
CA ASN A 265 -9.76 -8.83 9.57
C ASN A 265 -9.72 -7.42 8.99
N GLU A 266 -9.36 -7.25 7.71
CA GLU A 266 -9.38 -5.96 7.01
C GLU A 266 -10.80 -5.40 6.90
N THR A 267 -11.76 -6.22 6.50
CA THR A 267 -13.18 -5.82 6.45
C THR A 267 -13.68 -5.37 7.82
N MET A 268 -13.38 -6.15 8.86
CA MET A 268 -13.77 -5.80 10.23
C MET A 268 -13.02 -4.59 10.78
N TYR A 269 -11.77 -4.35 10.35
CA TYR A 269 -11.04 -3.14 10.66
C TYR A 269 -11.73 -1.90 10.07
N ILE A 270 -12.22 -1.98 8.82
CA ILE A 270 -13.00 -0.92 8.18
C ILE A 270 -14.29 -0.68 8.95
N PHE A 271 -15.05 -1.74 9.27
CA PHE A 271 -16.25 -1.65 10.11
C PHE A 271 -15.94 -0.92 11.43
N PHE A 272 -14.93 -1.37 12.12
CA PHE A 272 -14.54 -0.89 13.44
C PHE A 272 -14.23 0.61 13.44
N ASN A 273 -13.38 1.03 12.50
CA ASN A 273 -12.98 2.43 12.41
C ASN A 273 -14.12 3.31 11.91
N SER A 274 -14.92 2.88 10.95
CA SER A 274 -16.10 3.62 10.50
C SER A 274 -17.11 3.82 11.63
N TYR A 275 -17.35 2.77 12.44
CA TYR A 275 -18.27 2.85 13.57
C TYR A 275 -17.72 3.74 14.71
N GLU A 276 -16.45 3.65 15.03
CA GLU A 276 -15.79 4.49 16.04
C GLU A 276 -15.78 5.98 15.67
N ASN A 277 -15.60 6.30 14.38
CA ASN A 277 -15.56 7.65 13.84
C ASN A 277 -16.95 8.22 13.45
N ALA A 278 -18.01 7.44 13.54
CA ALA A 278 -19.36 7.88 13.24
C ALA A 278 -19.78 9.06 14.14
N LYS A 279 -20.11 10.19 13.50
CA LYS A 279 -20.43 11.45 14.20
C LYS A 279 -21.83 11.44 14.82
N THR A 280 -22.77 10.76 14.18
CA THR A 280 -24.18 10.75 14.58
C THR A 280 -24.70 9.34 14.84
N LYS A 281 -25.86 9.24 15.53
CA LYS A 281 -26.57 7.96 15.66
C LYS A 281 -27.08 7.45 14.30
N TYR A 282 -27.37 8.34 13.37
CA TYR A 282 -27.79 7.99 12.03
C TYR A 282 -26.66 7.32 11.25
N ASP A 283 -25.45 7.89 11.27
CA ASP A 283 -24.27 7.30 10.62
C ASP A 283 -23.99 5.88 11.15
N ARG A 284 -24.10 5.66 12.48
CA ARG A 284 -23.92 4.34 13.09
C ARG A 284 -24.97 3.36 12.59
N LYS A 285 -26.24 3.79 12.47
CA LYS A 285 -27.32 2.93 11.95
C LYS A 285 -27.04 2.53 10.49
N GLU A 286 -26.58 3.45 9.67
CA GLU A 286 -26.22 3.15 8.28
C GLU A 286 -25.03 2.16 8.20
N ILE A 287 -24.00 2.33 9.03
CA ILE A 287 -22.88 1.39 9.10
C ILE A 287 -23.35 0.01 9.55
N LEU A 288 -24.25 -0.09 10.53
CA LEU A 288 -24.81 -1.37 10.97
C LEU A 288 -25.67 -2.04 9.88
N ASN A 289 -26.35 -1.26 9.05
CA ASN A 289 -27.19 -1.77 7.96
C ASN A 289 -26.42 -2.06 6.66
N PHE A 290 -25.14 -1.72 6.60
CA PHE A 290 -24.33 -2.02 5.44
C PHE A 290 -24.17 -3.53 5.24
N LYS A 291 -24.14 -3.99 4.00
CA LYS A 291 -24.01 -5.42 3.65
C LYS A 291 -22.55 -5.89 3.76
N TRP A 292 -22.03 -6.01 4.96
CA TRP A 292 -20.63 -6.38 5.21
C TRP A 292 -20.24 -7.74 4.60
N ASP A 293 -21.19 -8.67 4.51
CA ASP A 293 -20.95 -9.97 3.84
C ASP A 293 -20.52 -9.79 2.37
N SER A 294 -20.91 -8.70 1.71
CA SER A 294 -20.52 -8.44 0.31
C SER A 294 -19.04 -8.04 0.15
N MET A 295 -18.35 -7.76 1.25
CA MET A 295 -16.91 -7.45 1.27
C MET A 295 -16.06 -8.65 1.70
N LEU A 296 -16.68 -9.78 2.00
CA LEU A 296 -15.99 -10.99 2.44
C LEU A 296 -15.87 -12.01 1.31
N PRO A 297 -14.71 -12.67 1.18
CA PRO A 297 -14.51 -13.69 0.16
C PRO A 297 -15.27 -14.99 0.46
N ASN A 298 -15.54 -15.22 1.74
CA ASN A 298 -16.19 -16.43 2.23
C ASN A 298 -17.00 -16.12 3.50
N ASN A 299 -18.28 -16.48 3.49
CA ASN A 299 -19.20 -16.25 4.61
C ASN A 299 -19.13 -17.33 5.70
N ASN A 300 -18.27 -18.35 5.55
CA ASN A 300 -18.08 -19.39 6.53
C ASN A 300 -16.93 -19.03 7.49
N LEU A 301 -17.23 -18.21 8.49
CA LEU A 301 -16.29 -17.77 9.52
C LEU A 301 -15.59 -18.95 10.23
N PHE A 302 -16.25 -20.09 10.39
CA PHE A 302 -15.69 -21.25 11.09
C PHE A 302 -14.47 -21.86 10.38
N SER A 303 -14.37 -21.72 9.06
CA SER A 303 -13.28 -22.29 8.29
C SER A 303 -11.92 -21.64 8.56
N PHE A 304 -11.91 -20.37 8.98
CA PHE A 304 -10.68 -19.58 9.18
C PHE A 304 -10.60 -18.85 10.53
N SER A 305 -11.60 -19.02 11.42
CA SER A 305 -11.68 -18.29 12.71
C SER A 305 -10.44 -18.46 13.59
N LYS A 306 -9.72 -19.56 13.46
CA LYS A 306 -8.46 -19.81 14.17
C LYS A 306 -7.38 -18.76 13.87
N TYR A 307 -7.42 -18.18 12.67
CA TYR A 307 -6.44 -17.20 12.19
C TYR A 307 -6.96 -15.76 12.25
N ALA A 308 -8.25 -15.58 12.52
CA ALA A 308 -8.91 -14.27 12.58
C ALA A 308 -8.82 -13.65 13.99
N ASN A 309 -8.97 -12.33 14.05
CA ASN A 309 -9.02 -11.61 15.32
C ASN A 309 -10.29 -11.96 16.12
N ASN A 310 -10.13 -12.41 17.36
CA ASN A 310 -11.23 -12.84 18.21
C ASN A 310 -12.29 -11.77 18.49
N ASP A 311 -11.89 -10.51 18.65
CA ASP A 311 -12.84 -9.41 18.89
C ASP A 311 -13.64 -9.12 17.60
N TYR A 312 -13.01 -9.20 16.44
CA TYR A 312 -13.69 -9.06 15.15
C TYR A 312 -14.69 -10.18 14.91
N CYS A 313 -14.34 -11.43 15.25
CA CYS A 313 -15.26 -12.55 15.15
C CYS A 313 -16.50 -12.36 16.02
N LYS A 314 -16.36 -11.87 17.26
CA LYS A 314 -17.48 -11.55 18.15
C LYS A 314 -18.38 -10.45 17.59
N ILE A 315 -17.79 -9.34 17.12
CA ILE A 315 -18.54 -8.21 16.58
C ILE A 315 -19.29 -8.63 15.33
N TYR A 316 -18.66 -9.40 14.45
CA TYR A 316 -19.29 -9.92 13.26
C TYR A 316 -20.46 -10.87 13.59
N ASP A 317 -20.32 -11.75 14.57
CA ASP A 317 -21.40 -12.63 15.06
C ASP A 317 -22.56 -11.82 15.64
N TRP A 318 -22.30 -10.79 16.43
CA TRP A 318 -23.32 -9.89 16.94
C TRP A 318 -24.03 -9.12 15.81
N TRP A 319 -23.28 -8.65 14.81
CA TRP A 319 -23.82 -7.97 13.65
C TRP A 319 -24.76 -8.91 12.86
N ARG A 320 -24.34 -10.13 12.56
CA ARG A 320 -25.15 -11.13 11.85
C ARG A 320 -26.43 -11.50 12.59
N LYS A 321 -26.39 -11.54 13.91
CA LYS A 321 -27.56 -11.81 14.78
C LYS A 321 -28.44 -10.59 15.01
N GLY A 322 -28.13 -9.41 14.46
CA GLY A 322 -28.84 -8.17 14.72
C GLY A 322 -28.70 -7.66 16.17
N SER A 323 -27.70 -8.14 16.90
CA SER A 323 -27.44 -7.80 18.32
C SER A 323 -26.72 -6.44 18.44
N PHE A 324 -27.24 -5.39 17.83
CA PHE A 324 -26.61 -4.09 17.71
C PHE A 324 -26.34 -3.40 19.05
N MET A 325 -27.17 -3.66 20.06
CA MET A 325 -26.94 -3.15 21.41
C MET A 325 -25.63 -3.70 22.03
N GLN A 326 -25.26 -4.94 21.74
CA GLN A 326 -23.99 -5.51 22.20
C GLN A 326 -22.81 -4.83 21.55
N ILE A 327 -22.92 -4.47 20.25
CA ILE A 327 -21.93 -3.70 19.52
C ILE A 327 -21.77 -2.32 20.15
N ASP A 328 -22.87 -1.59 20.37
CA ASP A 328 -22.84 -0.28 21.04
C ASP A 328 -22.19 -0.34 22.43
N CYS A 329 -22.55 -1.32 23.25
CA CYS A 329 -21.96 -1.52 24.56
C CYS A 329 -20.45 -1.80 24.49
N TYR A 330 -19.99 -2.59 23.52
CA TYR A 330 -18.57 -2.87 23.32
C TYR A 330 -17.79 -1.58 23.00
N PHE A 331 -18.28 -0.76 22.07
CA PHE A 331 -17.61 0.48 21.67
C PHE A 331 -17.66 1.53 22.79
N MET A 332 -18.74 1.62 23.57
CA MET A 332 -18.80 2.48 24.75
C MET A 332 -17.74 2.10 25.80
N LYS A 333 -17.63 0.82 26.15
CA LYS A 333 -16.58 0.31 27.08
C LYS A 333 -15.19 0.65 26.59
N ARG A 334 -14.92 0.44 25.32
CA ARG A 334 -13.62 0.75 24.69
C ARG A 334 -13.29 2.26 24.77
N LYS A 335 -14.27 3.12 24.55
CA LYS A 335 -14.12 4.58 24.62
C LYS A 335 -13.77 5.05 26.04
N VAL A 336 -14.44 4.48 27.05
CA VAL A 336 -14.14 4.72 28.47
C VAL A 336 -12.72 4.24 28.80
N TYR A 337 -12.33 3.05 28.35
CA TYR A 337 -11.01 2.50 28.60
C TYR A 337 -9.88 3.34 27.96
N LYS A 338 -10.08 3.83 26.73
CA LYS A 338 -9.16 4.77 26.08
C LYS A 338 -8.97 6.05 26.89
N LYS A 339 -10.06 6.65 27.39
CA LYS A 339 -10.00 7.84 28.25
C LYS A 339 -9.25 7.60 29.57
N LEU A 340 -9.50 6.47 30.22
CA LEU A 340 -8.82 6.10 31.47
C LEU A 340 -7.31 5.89 31.26
N ARG A 341 -6.91 5.31 30.13
CA ARG A 341 -5.48 5.19 29.77
C ARG A 341 -4.81 6.54 29.53
N GLN A 342 -5.49 7.46 28.86
CA GLN A 342 -4.96 8.83 28.65
C GLN A 342 -4.78 9.55 29.99
N ILE A 343 -5.74 9.45 30.90
CA ILE A 343 -5.64 10.06 32.25
C ILE A 343 -4.48 9.43 33.03
N LYS A 344 -4.32 8.10 33.01
CA LYS A 344 -3.18 7.45 33.69
C LYS A 344 -1.83 7.84 33.09
N GLY A 345 -1.74 8.02 31.77
CA GLY A 345 -0.53 8.48 31.09
C GLY A 345 -0.20 9.97 31.35
N MET A 346 -1.20 10.78 31.75
CA MET A 346 -0.99 12.17 32.19
C MET A 346 -0.58 12.28 33.66
N VAL A 347 -0.92 11.29 34.48
CA VAL A 347 -0.56 11.26 35.95
C VAL A 347 0.82 10.63 36.17
N SER A 348 1.38 9.93 35.15
CA SER A 348 2.71 9.30 35.22
C SER A 348 3.82 10.12 34.52
N LYS A 349 3.53 11.38 34.15
CA LYS A 349 4.48 12.41 33.72
C LYS A 349 4.51 13.51 34.80
#